data_15d943a09446bf0ed123fb86e59353dd
#
_entry.id   15d943a09446bf0ed123fb86e59353dd
#
_cell.length_a   1.000
_cell.length_b   1.000
_cell.length_c   1.000
_cell.angle_alpha   90.00
_cell.angle_beta   90.00
_cell.angle_gamma   90.00
#
_symmetry.space_group_name_H-M   'P 1'
#
loop_
_entity.id
_entity.type
_entity.pdbx_description
1 polymer ?
#
loop_
_entity_poly.entity_id
_entity_poly.type
_entity_poly.pdbx_seq_one_letter_code
_entity_poly.pdbx_strand_id
1 'polypeptide(L)'
;MNNMRFNLVVLFVILLSFYSCGREEKTVYDFPLEQSLKSDKEVSLNKELLAPYLMCSYDSTLCLIDWTANPMVHVYNMNTGKEMVAFGNKGMGPDDFLSISQMYVDMGKRSLVLYDQSLQTISSFQIDSLAQGSLSKIDCVSAPKLGM
;
A
#
# COMPACT_ATOMS: atom_id res chain seq x y z
N MET A 1 27.83 -67.16 14.12
CA MET A 1 26.61 -66.95 13.29
C MET A 1 25.75 -65.78 13.73
N ASN A 2 25.88 -65.26 14.99
CA ASN A 2 25.09 -64.14 15.48
C ASN A 2 25.56 -62.75 15.01
N ASN A 3 26.86 -62.54 14.87
CA ASN A 3 27.43 -61.22 14.51
C ASN A 3 27.11 -60.79 13.07
N MET A 4 26.97 -61.75 12.16
CA MET A 4 26.65 -61.48 10.76
C MET A 4 25.19 -60.99 10.59
N ARG A 5 24.26 -61.52 11.39
CA ARG A 5 22.87 -61.07 11.39
C ARG A 5 22.68 -59.71 12.02
N PHE A 6 23.44 -59.44 13.06
CA PHE A 6 23.46 -58.13 13.72
C PHE A 6 23.98 -57.04 12.78
N ASN A 7 25.11 -57.29 12.10
CA ASN A 7 25.67 -56.33 11.16
C ASN A 7 24.74 -56.08 9.95
N LEU A 8 23.99 -57.07 9.49
CA LEU A 8 23.02 -56.93 8.41
C LEU A 8 21.84 -56.03 8.82
N VAL A 9 21.37 -56.18 10.07
CA VAL A 9 20.27 -55.34 10.59
C VAL A 9 20.71 -53.90 10.77
N VAL A 10 21.90 -53.67 11.28
CA VAL A 10 22.49 -52.31 11.44
C VAL A 10 22.67 -51.64 10.07
N LEU A 11 23.15 -52.39 9.06
CA LEU A 11 23.28 -51.84 7.70
C LEU A 11 21.94 -51.49 7.11
N PHE A 12 20.89 -52.28 7.36
CA PHE A 12 19.54 -52.01 6.86
C PHE A 12 18.91 -50.78 7.53
N VAL A 13 19.15 -50.56 8.82
CA VAL A 13 18.68 -49.36 9.55
C VAL A 13 19.39 -48.11 9.04
N ILE A 14 20.69 -48.19 8.75
CA ILE A 14 21.45 -47.08 8.17
C ILE A 14 20.95 -46.73 6.76
N LEU A 15 20.63 -47.74 5.94
CA LEU A 15 20.07 -47.52 4.60
C LEU A 15 18.68 -46.85 4.66
N LEU A 16 17.86 -47.17 5.65
CA LEU A 16 16.54 -46.56 5.83
C LEU A 16 16.62 -45.07 6.27
N SER A 17 17.69 -44.67 6.96
CA SER A 17 17.86 -43.28 7.35
C SER A 17 18.19 -42.35 6.18
N PHE A 18 18.64 -42.87 5.04
CA PHE A 18 18.85 -42.11 3.81
C PHE A 18 17.56 -41.89 2.98
N TYR A 19 16.47 -42.58 3.29
CA TYR A 19 15.16 -42.34 2.72
C TYR A 19 14.41 -41.22 3.45
N SER A 20 15.11 -40.28 4.11
CA SER A 20 14.50 -39.05 4.60
C SER A 20 14.06 -38.26 3.39
N CYS A 21 12.79 -38.39 3.14
CA CYS A 21 12.03 -37.74 2.09
C CYS A 21 12.43 -36.25 1.99
N GLY A 22 13.05 -35.88 0.90
CA GLY A 22 13.14 -34.48 0.50
C GLY A 22 11.71 -34.02 0.23
N ARG A 23 11.03 -33.47 1.25
CA ARG A 23 9.87 -32.63 1.02
C ARG A 23 10.37 -31.46 0.22
N GLU A 24 9.95 -31.35 -1.02
CA GLU A 24 10.00 -30.07 -1.72
C GLU A 24 9.24 -29.09 -0.84
N GLU A 25 9.97 -28.23 -0.15
CA GLU A 25 9.37 -27.04 0.46
C GLU A 25 8.81 -26.23 -0.70
N LYS A 26 7.49 -26.32 -0.91
CA LYS A 26 6.79 -25.31 -1.71
C LYS A 26 7.01 -24.00 -0.98
N THR A 27 7.98 -23.24 -1.44
CA THR A 27 8.19 -21.90 -0.95
C THR A 27 6.91 -21.09 -1.20
N VAL A 28 6.50 -20.33 -0.21
CA VAL A 28 5.29 -19.46 -0.26
C VAL A 28 5.32 -18.49 -1.45
N TYR A 29 6.39 -18.47 -2.21
CA TYR A 29 6.67 -17.62 -3.35
C TYR A 29 6.56 -18.31 -4.72
N ASP A 30 6.05 -19.53 -4.77
CA ASP A 30 5.77 -20.20 -6.04
C ASP A 30 4.47 -19.62 -6.63
N PHE A 31 4.58 -18.45 -7.26
CA PHE A 31 3.49 -17.84 -8.01
C PHE A 31 3.37 -18.54 -9.36
N PRO A 32 2.22 -19.20 -9.64
CA PRO A 32 2.04 -19.97 -10.88
C PRO A 32 1.98 -19.11 -12.15
N LEU A 33 2.04 -17.78 -12.01
CA LEU A 33 1.99 -16.81 -13.11
C LEU A 33 2.94 -15.65 -12.83
N GLU A 34 4.08 -15.64 -13.51
CA GLU A 34 4.92 -14.45 -13.61
C GLU A 34 4.40 -13.59 -14.76
N GLN A 35 3.77 -12.47 -14.44
CA GLN A 35 3.44 -11.44 -15.43
C GLN A 35 4.45 -10.30 -15.33
N SER A 36 5.17 -10.06 -16.42
CA SER A 36 5.97 -8.85 -16.54
C SER A 36 5.05 -7.65 -16.77
N LEU A 37 5.01 -6.74 -15.79
CA LEU A 37 4.32 -5.47 -15.95
C LEU A 37 5.13 -4.58 -16.91
N LYS A 38 4.50 -4.17 -18.02
CA LYS A 38 5.04 -3.14 -18.90
C LYS A 38 4.35 -1.83 -18.57
N SER A 39 5.13 -0.77 -18.46
CA SER A 39 4.57 0.58 -18.36
C SER A 39 3.96 0.95 -19.71
N ASP A 40 2.66 1.18 -19.75
CA ASP A 40 1.94 1.59 -20.97
C ASP A 40 1.98 3.10 -21.14
N LYS A 41 2.20 3.84 -20.05
CA LYS A 41 2.19 5.31 -20.06
C LYS A 41 3.08 5.85 -18.96
N GLU A 42 3.90 6.81 -19.31
CA GLU A 42 4.66 7.64 -18.38
C GLU A 42 3.98 9.00 -18.26
N VAL A 43 3.80 9.47 -17.03
CA VAL A 43 3.21 10.79 -16.74
C VAL A 43 4.26 11.64 -16.04
N SER A 44 4.71 12.69 -16.72
CA SER A 44 5.59 13.67 -16.12
C SER A 44 4.79 14.69 -15.32
N LEU A 45 5.03 14.76 -14.03
CA LEU A 45 4.39 15.72 -13.14
C LEU A 45 5.05 17.11 -13.31
N ASN A 46 4.25 18.16 -13.22
CA ASN A 46 4.74 19.53 -13.36
C ASN A 46 5.41 20.09 -12.08
N LYS A 47 5.48 19.29 -11.03
CA LYS A 47 6.11 19.65 -9.75
C LYS A 47 6.94 18.50 -9.23
N GLU A 48 8.11 18.80 -8.72
CA GLU A 48 8.97 17.82 -8.06
C GLU A 48 8.39 17.43 -6.69
N LEU A 49 8.36 16.14 -6.43
CA LEU A 49 7.96 15.57 -5.14
C LEU A 49 9.24 15.13 -4.41
N LEU A 50 9.37 15.50 -3.15
CA LEU A 50 10.58 15.24 -2.38
C LEU A 50 10.54 13.88 -1.66
N ALA A 51 9.41 13.52 -1.09
CA ALA A 51 9.24 12.26 -0.36
C ALA A 51 7.82 11.68 -0.52
N PRO A 52 7.39 11.33 -1.74
CA PRO A 52 6.09 10.70 -1.96
C PRO A 52 6.10 9.28 -1.38
N TYR A 53 5.08 8.93 -0.60
CA TYR A 53 5.02 7.61 0.06
C TYR A 53 3.67 6.89 -0.07
N LEU A 54 2.58 7.62 -0.30
CA LEU A 54 1.27 7.03 -0.60
C LEU A 54 0.75 7.59 -1.92
N MET A 55 0.12 6.73 -2.70
CA MET A 55 -0.56 7.14 -3.91
C MET A 55 -1.81 6.31 -4.15
N CYS A 56 -2.84 6.92 -4.70
CA CYS A 56 -3.99 6.24 -5.27
C CYS A 56 -4.49 6.98 -6.50
N SER A 57 -5.23 6.30 -7.35
CA SER A 57 -5.78 6.91 -8.56
C SER A 57 -7.25 6.56 -8.74
N TYR A 58 -7.97 7.46 -9.38
CA TYR A 58 -9.35 7.27 -9.79
C TYR A 58 -9.57 7.99 -11.12
N ASP A 59 -10.01 7.26 -12.13
CA ASP A 59 -10.10 7.75 -13.51
C ASP A 59 -8.78 8.40 -13.97
N SER A 60 -8.81 9.68 -14.30
CA SER A 60 -7.63 10.47 -14.68
C SER A 60 -7.03 11.28 -13.52
N THR A 61 -7.46 11.05 -12.31
CA THR A 61 -6.99 11.76 -11.11
C THR A 61 -6.00 10.89 -10.35
N LEU A 62 -4.84 11.46 -10.05
CA LEU A 62 -3.80 10.86 -9.21
C LEU A 62 -3.68 11.66 -7.92
N CYS A 63 -3.85 10.99 -6.79
CA CYS A 63 -3.63 11.57 -5.47
C CYS A 63 -2.32 11.03 -4.91
N LEU A 64 -1.47 11.92 -4.43
CA LEU A 64 -0.17 11.65 -3.84
C LEU A 64 -0.05 12.32 -2.48
N ILE A 65 0.65 11.66 -1.55
CA ILE A 65 1.06 12.27 -0.30
C ILE A 65 2.57 12.39 -0.30
N ASP A 66 3.06 13.63 -0.15
CA ASP A 66 4.47 13.94 0.07
C ASP A 66 4.67 14.31 1.54
N TRP A 67 5.40 13.44 2.26
CA TRP A 67 5.62 13.61 3.69
C TRP A 67 6.36 14.90 4.06
N THR A 68 7.23 15.38 3.20
CA THR A 68 8.05 16.58 3.46
C THR A 68 7.40 17.86 3.00
N ALA A 69 6.42 17.77 2.11
CA ALA A 69 5.73 18.94 1.58
C ALA A 69 4.75 19.55 2.59
N ASN A 70 4.45 20.81 2.37
CA ASN A 70 3.38 21.55 3.05
C ASN A 70 2.75 22.50 2.02
N PRO A 71 1.54 22.19 1.54
CA PRO A 71 0.63 21.09 1.93
C PRO A 71 1.14 19.69 1.53
N MET A 72 0.62 18.64 2.22
CA MET A 72 1.09 17.25 2.08
C MET A 72 0.38 16.48 0.97
N VAL A 73 -0.87 16.79 0.70
CA VAL A 73 -1.72 16.06 -0.28
C VAL A 73 -1.71 16.81 -1.59
N HIS A 74 -1.31 16.11 -2.66
CA HIS A 74 -1.24 16.64 -4.01
C HIS A 74 -2.15 15.86 -4.94
N VAL A 75 -2.92 16.56 -5.74
CA VAL A 75 -3.84 15.96 -6.71
C VAL A 75 -3.47 16.39 -8.11
N TYR A 76 -3.21 15.42 -8.98
CA TYR A 76 -2.76 15.64 -10.36
C TYR A 76 -3.76 15.07 -11.36
N ASN A 77 -3.81 15.70 -12.53
CA ASN A 77 -4.44 15.12 -13.71
C ASN A 77 -3.42 14.25 -14.45
N MET A 78 -3.66 12.93 -14.53
CA MET A 78 -2.75 11.97 -15.17
C MET A 78 -2.62 12.16 -16.68
N ASN A 79 -3.54 12.86 -17.33
CA ASN A 79 -3.44 13.10 -18.77
C ASN A 79 -2.50 14.25 -19.11
N THR A 80 -2.40 15.22 -18.20
CA THR A 80 -1.62 16.45 -18.40
C THR A 80 -0.40 16.57 -17.50
N GLY A 81 -0.32 15.76 -16.43
CA GLY A 81 0.70 15.88 -15.36
C GLY A 81 0.56 17.14 -14.51
N LYS A 82 -0.52 17.92 -14.69
CA LYS A 82 -0.71 19.18 -13.99
C LYS A 82 -1.30 18.96 -12.61
N GLU A 83 -0.75 19.65 -11.60
CA GLU A 83 -1.34 19.72 -10.26
C GLU A 83 -2.65 20.51 -10.32
N MET A 84 -3.73 19.90 -9.83
CA MET A 84 -5.07 20.47 -9.82
C MET A 84 -5.32 21.20 -8.51
N VAL A 85 -5.00 20.56 -7.39
CA VAL A 85 -5.12 21.14 -6.06
C VAL A 85 -4.11 20.48 -5.12
N ALA A 86 -3.63 21.24 -4.14
CA ALA A 86 -2.86 20.73 -3.01
C ALA A 86 -3.49 21.22 -1.71
N PHE A 87 -3.56 20.36 -0.69
CA PHE A 87 -4.19 20.66 0.59
C PHE A 87 -3.59 19.84 1.74
N GLY A 88 -4.04 20.12 2.96
CA GLY A 88 -3.59 19.42 4.16
C GLY A 88 -2.25 19.90 4.64
N ASN A 89 -2.22 21.03 5.36
CA ASN A 89 -1.00 21.51 6.00
C ASN A 89 -0.65 20.63 7.20
N LYS A 90 0.59 20.69 7.63
CA LYS A 90 1.02 20.07 8.88
C LYS A 90 0.51 20.87 10.06
N GLY A 91 -0.36 20.25 10.87
CA GLY A 91 -0.95 20.94 12.01
C GLY A 91 -2.06 20.13 12.69
N MET A 92 -2.76 20.81 13.58
CA MET A 92 -3.89 20.26 14.36
C MET A 92 -5.20 21.02 14.07
N GLY A 93 -5.22 21.84 13.03
CA GLY A 93 -6.42 22.53 12.57
C GLY A 93 -7.44 21.58 11.92
N PRO A 94 -8.65 22.06 11.59
CA PRO A 94 -9.74 21.21 11.08
C PRO A 94 -9.45 20.58 9.71
N ASP A 95 -8.54 21.15 8.93
CA ASP A 95 -8.12 20.67 7.61
C ASP A 95 -6.63 20.35 7.54
N ASP A 96 -5.99 20.27 8.71
CA ASP A 96 -4.59 19.91 8.85
C ASP A 96 -4.43 18.42 9.13
N PHE A 97 -3.21 17.91 8.90
CA PHE A 97 -2.83 16.54 9.17
C PHE A 97 -1.48 16.49 9.88
N LEU A 98 -1.30 15.49 10.74
CA LEU A 98 -0.02 15.20 11.38
C LEU A 98 0.68 13.99 10.75
N SER A 99 -0.07 12.91 10.50
CA SER A 99 0.49 11.66 10.01
C SER A 99 -0.56 10.86 9.25
N ILE A 100 -0.70 11.16 7.98
CA ILE A 100 -1.57 10.37 7.10
C ILE A 100 -0.90 9.00 6.89
N SER A 101 -1.49 7.94 7.40
CA SER A 101 -0.95 6.58 7.30
C SER A 101 -1.67 5.71 6.30
N GLN A 102 -2.88 6.10 5.88
CA GLN A 102 -3.65 5.40 4.86
C GLN A 102 -4.36 6.39 3.95
N MET A 103 -4.43 6.02 2.68
CA MET A 103 -5.15 6.75 1.65
C MET A 103 -5.78 5.76 0.68
N TYR A 104 -7.05 5.94 0.38
CA TYR A 104 -7.75 5.13 -0.62
C TYR A 104 -8.95 5.88 -1.21
N VAL A 105 -9.46 5.38 -2.33
CA VAL A 105 -10.68 5.90 -2.94
C VAL A 105 -11.84 4.97 -2.61
N ASP A 106 -12.88 5.51 -1.97
CA ASP A 106 -14.17 4.85 -1.83
C ASP A 106 -14.95 5.02 -3.14
N MET A 107 -15.01 3.94 -3.93
CA MET A 107 -15.67 3.92 -5.23
C MET A 107 -17.16 4.16 -5.12
N GLY A 108 -17.81 3.69 -4.04
CA GLY A 108 -19.26 3.83 -3.84
C GLY A 108 -19.66 5.26 -3.53
N LYS A 109 -18.83 5.98 -2.78
CA LYS A 109 -19.07 7.38 -2.41
C LYS A 109 -18.34 8.38 -3.32
N ARG A 110 -17.50 7.89 -4.24
CA ARG A 110 -16.61 8.72 -5.09
C ARG A 110 -15.82 9.72 -4.25
N SER A 111 -15.19 9.22 -3.21
CA SER A 111 -14.45 10.06 -2.26
C SER A 111 -13.04 9.56 -2.01
N LEU A 112 -12.12 10.50 -1.90
CA LEU A 112 -10.77 10.25 -1.35
C LEU A 112 -10.88 10.19 0.17
N VAL A 113 -10.42 9.10 0.76
CA VAL A 113 -10.44 8.88 2.20
C VAL A 113 -9.02 8.87 2.72
N LEU A 114 -8.76 9.68 3.74
CA LEU A 114 -7.48 9.83 4.41
C LEU A 114 -7.63 9.45 5.88
N TYR A 115 -6.74 8.59 6.37
CA TYR A 115 -6.64 8.29 7.80
C TYR A 115 -5.39 8.91 8.39
N ASP A 116 -5.56 9.81 9.35
CA ASP A 116 -4.48 10.37 10.14
C ASP A 116 -4.32 9.58 11.44
N GLN A 117 -3.19 8.88 11.55
CA GLN A 117 -2.91 8.01 12.69
C GLN A 117 -2.63 8.82 13.97
N SER A 118 -2.01 9.97 13.86
CA SER A 118 -1.66 10.80 15.02
C SER A 118 -2.88 11.53 15.60
N LEU A 119 -3.75 12.04 14.73
CA LEU A 119 -5.00 12.68 15.13
C LEU A 119 -6.14 11.67 15.36
N GLN A 120 -5.96 10.43 14.90
CA GLN A 120 -7.00 9.39 14.94
C GLN A 120 -8.29 9.83 14.25
N THR A 121 -8.15 10.44 13.08
CA THR A 121 -9.28 10.96 12.29
C THR A 121 -9.30 10.35 10.91
N ILE A 122 -10.52 10.17 10.40
CA ILE A 122 -10.79 9.78 9.03
C ILE A 122 -11.45 10.97 8.35
N SER A 123 -10.81 11.51 7.32
CA SER A 123 -11.33 12.62 6.51
C SER A 123 -11.68 12.16 5.12
N SER A 124 -12.83 12.59 4.61
CA SER A 124 -13.31 12.23 3.28
C SER A 124 -13.53 13.47 2.42
N PHE A 125 -13.06 13.42 1.17
CA PHE A 125 -13.14 14.53 0.22
C PHE A 125 -13.78 14.06 -1.09
N GLN A 126 -14.63 14.91 -1.69
CA GLN A 126 -15.28 14.61 -2.97
C GLN A 126 -14.23 14.57 -4.09
N ILE A 127 -14.04 13.40 -4.73
CA ILE A 127 -12.96 13.22 -5.71
C ILE A 127 -13.21 14.02 -7.00
N ASP A 128 -14.47 14.19 -7.39
CA ASP A 128 -14.82 14.99 -8.57
C ASP A 128 -14.48 16.48 -8.39
N SER A 129 -14.64 17.01 -7.18
CA SER A 129 -14.24 18.36 -6.84
C SER A 129 -12.72 18.51 -6.88
N LEU A 130 -12.00 17.55 -6.34
CA LEU A 130 -10.53 17.52 -6.40
C LEU A 130 -10.03 17.49 -7.85
N ALA A 131 -10.66 16.70 -8.71
CA ALA A 131 -10.35 16.63 -10.14
C ALA A 131 -10.62 17.95 -10.89
N GLN A 132 -11.48 18.81 -10.35
CA GLN A 132 -11.76 20.17 -10.85
C GLN A 132 -10.90 21.24 -10.20
N GLY A 133 -9.98 20.87 -9.31
CA GLY A 133 -9.10 21.80 -8.61
C GLY A 133 -9.78 22.52 -7.42
N SER A 134 -10.86 21.97 -6.89
CA SER A 134 -11.55 22.52 -5.72
C SER A 134 -11.56 21.52 -4.57
N LEU A 135 -11.43 22.04 -3.34
CA LEU A 135 -11.48 21.24 -2.12
C LEU A 135 -12.91 21.19 -1.59
N SER A 136 -13.50 19.99 -1.57
CA SER A 136 -14.82 19.76 -0.96
C SER A 136 -14.72 18.61 0.03
N LYS A 137 -14.63 18.94 1.32
CA LYS A 137 -14.65 17.97 2.42
C LYS A 137 -16.08 17.49 2.65
N ILE A 138 -16.25 16.17 2.68
CA ILE A 138 -17.55 15.53 2.92
C ILE A 138 -17.74 15.35 4.42
N ASP A 139 -16.73 14.77 5.08
CA ASP A 139 -16.83 14.37 6.47
C ASP A 139 -15.44 14.31 7.14
N CYS A 140 -15.44 14.41 8.46
CA CYS A 140 -14.27 14.15 9.30
C CYS A 140 -14.74 13.53 10.61
N VAL A 141 -14.44 12.26 10.79
CA VAL A 141 -14.85 11.50 11.96
C VAL A 141 -13.65 11.03 12.75
N SER A 142 -13.79 10.97 14.07
CA SER A 142 -12.78 10.32 14.91
C SER A 142 -12.82 8.81 14.66
N ALA A 143 -11.67 8.21 14.43
CA ALA A 143 -11.57 6.77 14.30
C ALA A 143 -11.99 6.10 15.64
N PRO A 144 -12.71 4.97 15.60
CA PRO A 144 -13.04 4.25 16.82
C PRO A 144 -11.74 3.82 17.49
N LYS A 145 -11.61 4.15 18.79
CA LYS A 145 -10.50 3.62 19.59
C LYS A 145 -10.62 2.10 19.61
N LEU A 146 -9.70 1.41 18.96
CA LEU A 146 -9.54 -0.02 19.15
C LEU A 146 -9.22 -0.22 20.62
N GLY A 147 -10.18 -0.77 21.37
CA GLY A 147 -9.98 -1.09 22.78
C GLY A 147 -8.79 -2.04 22.88
N MET A 148 -7.74 -1.59 23.57
CA MET A 148 -6.67 -2.45 24.09
C MET A 148 -7.18 -3.18 25.32
#